data_f654db152dc4a4620bd69166950b7549
#
_entry.id   f654db152dc4a4620bd69166950b7549
#
_cell.length_a   1.000
_cell.length_b   1.000
_cell.length_c   1.000
_cell.angle_alpha   90.00
_cell.angle_beta   90.00
_cell.angle_gamma   90.00
#
_symmetry.space_group_name_H-M   'P 1'
#
loop_
_entity.id
_entity.type
_entity.pdbx_description
1 polymer ?
#
loop_
_entity_poly.entity_id
_entity_poly.type
_entity_poly.pdbx_seq_one_letter_code
_entity_poly.pdbx_strand_id
1 'polypeptide(L)'
;MHPLAQAMQDGERPDIDHIVRAWSGFVPLLAELADTPQDAEWHAEGSVHVHTGMVFEQAAAIVDASEFLQSEAGAADRLTLLLAAVFHDIGKPLTTRTRDIAGRERIVSPRHAVRGRSAIALRLPELDLPRPVEAQVLALVGLHHDPRTMVNDAANRKLHNPDAAFKRIASMVRPDLLVLLEQADLKGRIGPELKTQLEVLDLFRIGCEQAEVWPDEPGSAPNWRDEWAERIAAQFPQLAADRRELLLGRGCRDLWAGRCRSIEEVLARVHRFSTPNTAELILTVGPSGSGKSSWIRREHPEATVISMDEIRLQLTGKSDDQSRNGEVFQQAKAELKQALRPLRLPHPSVKAHTSDSPRTVIWDATSLLRSQRERLVRIGEDYHALVSIAAFRNTVSALRATNKKRRDPILDDALARQFKSLEWPFTDEADAVRVVEKGSFS
;
A
#
# COMPACT_ATOMS: atom_id res chain seq x y z
N MET A 1 -15.08 15.42 7.09
CA MET A 1 -14.96 15.03 5.65
C MET A 1 -15.10 16.27 4.77
N HIS A 2 -14.37 16.34 3.67
CA HIS A 2 -14.48 17.44 2.69
C HIS A 2 -15.92 17.51 2.13
N PRO A 3 -16.54 18.72 1.99
CA PRO A 3 -17.96 18.83 1.60
C PRO A 3 -18.32 18.12 0.31
N LEU A 4 -17.48 18.19 -0.72
CA LEU A 4 -17.74 17.51 -1.99
C LEU A 4 -17.64 15.96 -1.87
N ALA A 5 -16.77 15.43 -1.02
CA ALA A 5 -16.73 14.00 -0.73
C ALA A 5 -17.96 13.54 0.06
N GLN A 6 -18.45 14.38 0.98
CA GLN A 6 -19.71 14.14 1.69
C GLN A 6 -20.89 14.13 0.71
N ALA A 7 -20.98 15.10 -0.19
CA ALA A 7 -22.01 15.14 -1.21
C ALA A 7 -22.03 13.87 -2.09
N MET A 8 -20.85 13.38 -2.51
CA MET A 8 -20.73 12.10 -3.22
C MET A 8 -21.21 10.91 -2.38
N GLN A 9 -20.89 10.90 -1.08
CA GLN A 9 -21.35 9.87 -0.16
C GLN A 9 -22.87 9.91 0.00
N ASP A 10 -23.47 11.10 -0.02
CA ASP A 10 -24.91 11.32 0.11
C ASP A 10 -25.66 11.06 -1.23
N GLY A 11 -24.95 10.77 -2.32
CA GLY A 11 -25.51 10.39 -3.61
C GLY A 11 -25.51 11.50 -4.65
N GLU A 12 -24.91 12.67 -4.36
CA GLU A 12 -24.72 13.71 -5.36
C GLU A 12 -23.63 13.35 -6.38
N ARG A 13 -23.74 13.90 -7.59
CA ARG A 13 -22.85 13.59 -8.73
C ARG A 13 -22.27 14.88 -9.31
N PRO A 14 -21.20 15.38 -8.72
CA PRO A 14 -20.47 16.48 -9.33
C PRO A 14 -19.85 16.03 -10.65
N ASP A 15 -19.84 16.90 -11.66
CA ASP A 15 -19.07 16.65 -12.87
C ASP A 15 -17.54 16.67 -12.59
N ILE A 16 -16.77 16.08 -13.50
CA ILE A 16 -15.31 15.97 -13.33
C ILE A 16 -14.65 17.35 -13.27
N ASP A 17 -15.16 18.35 -13.99
CA ASP A 17 -14.62 19.71 -13.98
C ASP A 17 -14.84 20.39 -12.63
N HIS A 18 -15.98 20.14 -11.97
CA HIS A 18 -16.22 20.62 -10.61
C HIS A 18 -15.24 19.98 -9.64
N ILE A 19 -15.02 18.64 -9.73
CA ILE A 19 -14.07 17.92 -8.88
C ILE A 19 -12.65 18.48 -9.07
N VAL A 20 -12.22 18.65 -10.32
CA VAL A 20 -10.90 19.20 -10.65
C VAL A 20 -10.73 20.62 -10.08
N ARG A 21 -11.71 21.50 -10.27
CA ARG A 21 -11.67 22.85 -9.69
C ARG A 21 -11.59 22.85 -8.17
N ALA A 22 -12.33 21.96 -7.50
CA ALA A 22 -12.37 21.89 -6.05
C ALA A 22 -11.08 21.32 -5.43
N TRP A 23 -10.44 20.32 -6.10
CA TRP A 23 -9.38 19.55 -5.48
C TRP A 23 -7.98 19.77 -6.05
N SER A 24 -7.82 20.43 -7.21
CA SER A 24 -6.49 20.68 -7.80
C SER A 24 -5.57 21.52 -6.90
N GLY A 25 -6.11 22.31 -5.98
CA GLY A 25 -5.32 23.06 -4.99
C GLY A 25 -4.45 22.15 -4.09
N PHE A 26 -4.94 20.98 -3.71
CA PHE A 26 -4.18 20.01 -2.91
C PHE A 26 -3.84 18.73 -3.69
N VAL A 27 -4.49 18.41 -4.80
CA VAL A 27 -4.14 17.36 -5.77
C VAL A 27 -3.82 17.98 -7.13
N PRO A 28 -2.65 18.62 -7.31
CA PRO A 28 -2.33 19.35 -8.55
C PRO A 28 -2.38 18.49 -9.81
N LEU A 29 -2.10 17.19 -9.70
CA LEU A 29 -2.14 16.24 -10.81
C LEU A 29 -3.52 16.16 -11.50
N LEU A 30 -4.62 16.52 -10.81
CA LEU A 30 -5.95 16.59 -11.43
C LEU A 30 -6.00 17.61 -12.56
N ALA A 31 -5.34 18.77 -12.40
CA ALA A 31 -5.26 19.78 -13.46
C ALA A 31 -4.36 19.32 -14.62
N GLU A 32 -3.36 18.47 -14.37
CA GLU A 32 -2.44 17.96 -15.38
C GLU A 32 -3.06 16.88 -16.28
N LEU A 33 -4.23 16.31 -15.90
CA LEU A 33 -4.91 15.28 -16.69
C LEU A 33 -5.34 15.77 -18.07
N ALA A 34 -5.72 17.05 -18.18
CA ALA A 34 -6.17 17.65 -19.45
C ALA A 34 -5.07 17.68 -20.52
N ASP A 35 -3.83 17.91 -20.10
CA ASP A 35 -2.65 17.98 -20.96
C ASP A 35 -1.93 16.63 -21.10
N THR A 36 -2.44 15.57 -20.48
CA THR A 36 -1.84 14.23 -20.54
C THR A 36 -2.44 13.44 -21.69
N PRO A 37 -1.65 13.16 -22.76
CA PRO A 37 -2.13 12.42 -23.92
C PRO A 37 -2.24 10.92 -23.62
N GLN A 38 -3.08 10.24 -24.39
CA GLN A 38 -3.27 8.80 -24.37
C GLN A 38 -3.05 8.19 -25.75
N ASP A 39 -2.84 6.89 -25.81
CA ASP A 39 -2.70 6.17 -27.08
C ASP A 39 -4.06 6.07 -27.80
N ALA A 40 -4.16 6.66 -28.97
CA ALA A 40 -5.41 6.80 -29.71
C ALA A 40 -6.05 5.46 -30.14
N GLU A 41 -5.29 4.37 -30.17
CA GLU A 41 -5.85 3.04 -30.48
C GLU A 41 -6.68 2.47 -29.31
N TRP A 42 -6.27 2.78 -28.07
CA TRP A 42 -6.90 2.29 -26.84
C TRP A 42 -7.79 3.32 -26.15
N HIS A 43 -7.61 4.59 -26.50
CA HIS A 43 -8.27 5.75 -25.89
C HIS A 43 -8.57 6.80 -26.97
N ALA A 44 -9.54 6.48 -27.85
CA ALA A 44 -9.93 7.42 -28.90
C ALA A 44 -10.70 8.65 -28.37
N GLU A 45 -11.08 8.66 -27.08
CA GLU A 45 -11.68 9.80 -26.39
C GLU A 45 -10.72 10.96 -26.16
N GLY A 46 -9.39 10.75 -26.24
CA GLY A 46 -8.39 11.80 -26.22
C GLY A 46 -7.58 11.92 -24.92
N SER A 47 -7.74 12.99 -24.12
CA SER A 47 -6.94 13.19 -22.93
C SER A 47 -7.36 12.33 -21.74
N VAL A 48 -6.46 12.19 -20.74
CA VAL A 48 -6.77 11.47 -19.50
C VAL A 48 -7.93 12.15 -18.75
N HIS A 49 -8.08 13.46 -18.85
CA HIS A 49 -9.18 14.19 -18.23
C HIS A 49 -10.56 13.74 -18.77
N VAL A 50 -10.69 13.67 -20.12
CA VAL A 50 -11.92 13.19 -20.75
C VAL A 50 -12.22 11.75 -20.35
N HIS A 51 -11.22 10.88 -20.43
CA HIS A 51 -11.33 9.50 -19.99
C HIS A 51 -11.79 9.39 -18.53
N THR A 52 -11.15 10.13 -17.61
CA THR A 52 -11.52 10.12 -16.19
C THR A 52 -12.98 10.55 -15.97
N GLY A 53 -13.45 11.55 -16.71
CA GLY A 53 -14.85 11.95 -16.69
C GLY A 53 -15.79 10.83 -17.13
N MET A 54 -15.48 10.17 -18.26
CA MET A 54 -16.27 9.05 -18.75
C MET A 54 -16.27 7.86 -17.76
N VAL A 55 -15.13 7.55 -17.13
CA VAL A 55 -15.05 6.50 -16.10
C VAL A 55 -15.87 6.86 -14.88
N PHE A 56 -15.82 8.12 -14.44
CA PHE A 56 -16.64 8.60 -13.32
C PHE A 56 -18.15 8.45 -13.60
N GLU A 57 -18.61 8.81 -14.82
CA GLU A 57 -19.99 8.61 -15.25
C GLU A 57 -20.39 7.13 -15.27
N GLN A 58 -19.50 6.23 -15.72
CA GLN A 58 -19.77 4.80 -15.68
C GLN A 58 -19.84 4.27 -14.25
N ALA A 59 -18.95 4.74 -13.35
CA ALA A 59 -19.02 4.40 -11.93
C ALA A 59 -20.33 4.88 -11.29
N ALA A 60 -20.78 6.09 -11.63
CA ALA A 60 -22.07 6.62 -11.20
C ALA A 60 -23.25 5.77 -11.74
N ALA A 61 -23.19 5.33 -13.00
CA ALA A 61 -24.21 4.46 -13.56
C ALA A 61 -24.25 3.08 -12.88
N ILE A 62 -23.09 2.54 -12.47
CA ILE A 62 -23.01 1.31 -11.65
C ILE A 62 -23.68 1.52 -10.29
N VAL A 63 -23.44 2.66 -9.64
CA VAL A 63 -24.11 3.02 -8.38
C VAL A 63 -25.63 3.06 -8.57
N ASP A 64 -26.12 3.64 -9.67
CA ASP A 64 -27.57 3.72 -9.97
C ASP A 64 -28.22 2.36 -10.19
N ALA A 65 -27.49 1.43 -10.75
CA ALA A 65 -27.99 0.10 -11.02
C ALA A 65 -27.97 -0.82 -9.78
N SER A 66 -27.38 -0.39 -8.66
CA SER A 66 -27.20 -1.21 -7.46
C SER A 66 -28.04 -0.69 -6.29
N GLU A 67 -29.06 -1.43 -5.88
CA GLU A 67 -29.85 -1.12 -4.68
C GLU A 67 -28.96 -0.99 -3.43
N PHE A 68 -27.95 -1.85 -3.28
CA PHE A 68 -27.01 -1.79 -2.17
C PHE A 68 -26.20 -0.47 -2.17
N LEU A 69 -25.56 -0.11 -3.29
CA LEU A 69 -24.76 1.10 -3.37
C LEU A 69 -25.60 2.39 -3.23
N GLN A 70 -26.89 2.34 -3.50
CA GLN A 70 -27.81 3.46 -3.26
C GLN A 70 -28.25 3.56 -1.79
N SER A 71 -28.16 2.46 -1.05
CA SER A 71 -28.58 2.42 0.36
C SER A 71 -27.62 3.18 1.29
N GLU A 72 -28.07 3.41 2.53
CA GLU A 72 -27.20 3.95 3.59
C GLU A 72 -26.07 2.99 3.94
N ALA A 73 -26.33 1.69 3.95
CA ALA A 73 -25.31 0.65 4.19
C ALA A 73 -24.22 0.65 3.13
N GLY A 74 -24.55 0.95 1.88
CA GLY A 74 -23.62 1.04 0.76
C GLY A 74 -22.93 2.40 0.60
N ALA A 75 -23.21 3.40 1.44
CA ALA A 75 -22.68 4.76 1.28
C ALA A 75 -21.15 4.84 1.27
N ALA A 76 -20.48 4.05 2.09
CA ALA A 76 -19.01 3.98 2.12
C ALA A 76 -18.42 3.36 0.85
N ASP A 77 -19.06 2.32 0.30
CA ASP A 77 -18.64 1.65 -0.92
C ASP A 77 -18.90 2.52 -2.15
N ARG A 78 -20.05 3.22 -2.18
CA ARG A 78 -20.37 4.24 -3.18
C ARG A 78 -19.28 5.30 -3.24
N LEU A 79 -18.96 5.92 -2.11
CA LEU A 79 -17.91 6.92 -2.02
C LEU A 79 -16.57 6.36 -2.48
N THR A 80 -16.22 5.15 -2.05
CA THR A 80 -14.98 4.46 -2.42
C THR A 80 -14.87 4.28 -3.93
N LEU A 81 -15.94 3.77 -4.58
CA LEU A 81 -15.96 3.54 -6.03
C LEU A 81 -15.84 4.86 -6.81
N LEU A 82 -16.60 5.87 -6.43
CA LEU A 82 -16.57 7.18 -7.10
C LEU A 82 -15.21 7.86 -6.96
N LEU A 83 -14.61 7.85 -5.77
CA LEU A 83 -13.26 8.39 -5.55
C LEU A 83 -12.19 7.59 -6.31
N ALA A 84 -12.31 6.26 -6.34
CA ALA A 84 -11.40 5.43 -7.11
C ALA A 84 -11.49 5.73 -8.61
N ALA A 85 -12.68 5.96 -9.15
CA ALA A 85 -12.91 6.38 -10.52
C ALA A 85 -12.25 7.74 -10.85
N VAL A 86 -12.32 8.72 -9.93
CA VAL A 86 -11.64 10.01 -10.09
C VAL A 86 -10.12 9.87 -10.12
N PHE A 87 -9.56 8.96 -9.31
CA PHE A 87 -8.12 8.88 -9.09
C PHE A 87 -7.41 7.72 -9.79
N HIS A 88 -8.12 6.80 -10.47
CA HIS A 88 -7.49 5.58 -11.02
C HIS A 88 -6.29 5.89 -11.92
N ASP A 89 -6.40 6.89 -12.75
CA ASP A 89 -5.40 7.31 -13.73
C ASP A 89 -4.56 8.53 -13.33
N ILE A 90 -4.67 9.00 -12.10
CA ILE A 90 -3.97 10.19 -11.58
C ILE A 90 -2.43 10.10 -11.66
N GLY A 91 -1.90 8.93 -11.87
CA GLY A 91 -0.46 8.72 -12.06
C GLY A 91 0.03 8.86 -13.50
N LYS A 92 -0.86 8.96 -14.49
CA LYS A 92 -0.49 9.10 -15.92
C LYS A 92 0.36 10.35 -16.18
N PRO A 93 0.06 11.55 -15.63
CA PRO A 93 0.92 12.72 -15.81
C PRO A 93 2.38 12.50 -15.40
N LEU A 94 2.63 11.64 -14.42
CA LEU A 94 3.96 11.33 -13.90
C LEU A 94 4.74 10.32 -14.74
N THR A 95 4.08 9.56 -15.63
CA THR A 95 4.66 8.35 -16.24
C THR A 95 4.49 8.27 -17.75
N THR A 96 3.60 9.09 -18.32
CA THR A 96 3.31 9.11 -19.76
C THR A 96 4.54 9.51 -20.56
N ARG A 97 4.81 8.76 -21.61
CA ARG A 97 5.92 8.97 -22.55
C ARG A 97 5.67 8.23 -23.85
N THR A 98 6.27 8.74 -24.91
CA THR A 98 6.32 8.04 -26.20
C THR A 98 7.37 6.94 -26.17
N ARG A 99 7.03 5.77 -26.73
CA ARG A 99 7.95 4.64 -26.95
C ARG A 99 7.73 4.05 -28.31
N ASP A 100 8.82 3.63 -28.96
CA ASP A 100 8.73 2.73 -30.11
C ASP A 100 8.40 1.31 -29.61
N ILE A 101 7.31 0.75 -30.12
CA ILE A 101 6.89 -0.63 -29.88
C ILE A 101 6.67 -1.28 -31.24
N ALA A 102 7.55 -2.19 -31.63
CA ALA A 102 7.51 -2.92 -32.90
C ALA A 102 7.48 -1.99 -34.13
N GLY A 103 8.26 -0.89 -34.11
CA GLY A 103 8.38 0.07 -35.21
C GLY A 103 7.22 1.08 -35.29
N ARG A 104 6.40 1.19 -34.24
CA ARG A 104 5.34 2.19 -34.11
C ARG A 104 5.52 3.03 -32.86
N GLU A 105 5.39 4.32 -33.00
CA GLU A 105 5.33 5.22 -31.84
C GLU A 105 4.01 5.01 -31.10
N ARG A 106 4.12 4.70 -29.79
CA ARG A 106 2.99 4.48 -28.89
C ARG A 106 3.12 5.36 -27.66
N ILE A 107 2.01 5.83 -27.16
CA ILE A 107 1.94 6.54 -25.89
C ILE A 107 1.69 5.50 -24.79
N VAL A 108 2.61 5.45 -23.81
CA VAL A 108 2.56 4.49 -22.71
C VAL A 108 2.70 5.19 -21.36
N SER A 109 2.02 4.68 -20.35
CA SER A 109 2.05 5.20 -18.98
C SER A 109 2.44 4.08 -17.98
N PRO A 110 3.70 3.60 -18.03
CA PRO A 110 4.10 2.44 -17.24
C PRO A 110 4.02 2.72 -15.74
N ARG A 111 3.46 1.77 -14.98
CA ARG A 111 3.31 1.83 -13.51
C ARG A 111 2.50 3.05 -13.02
N HIS A 112 1.64 3.65 -13.84
CA HIS A 112 0.84 4.80 -13.42
C HIS A 112 -0.05 4.49 -12.23
N ALA A 113 -0.63 3.29 -12.13
CA ALA A 113 -1.46 2.85 -11.01
C ALA A 113 -0.72 2.97 -9.67
N VAL A 114 0.47 2.36 -9.55
CA VAL A 114 1.29 2.41 -8.32
C VAL A 114 1.80 3.83 -8.05
N ARG A 115 2.14 4.58 -9.10
CA ARG A 115 2.60 5.98 -8.98
C ARG A 115 1.46 6.91 -8.56
N GLY A 116 0.27 6.72 -9.14
CA GLY A 116 -0.96 7.43 -8.78
C GLY A 116 -1.34 7.19 -7.33
N ARG A 117 -1.43 5.92 -6.91
CA ARG A 117 -1.66 5.53 -5.52
C ARG A 117 -0.71 6.25 -4.56
N SER A 118 0.58 6.25 -4.85
CA SER A 118 1.58 6.88 -4.00
C SER A 118 1.46 8.41 -4.00
N ALA A 119 1.10 9.00 -5.13
CA ALA A 119 0.90 10.44 -5.24
C ALA A 119 -0.30 10.91 -4.40
N ILE A 120 -1.41 10.17 -4.38
CA ILE A 120 -2.59 10.53 -3.59
C ILE A 120 -2.48 10.15 -2.11
N ALA A 121 -1.63 9.20 -1.71
CA ALA A 121 -1.48 8.78 -0.32
C ALA A 121 -1.10 9.95 0.64
N LEU A 122 -0.40 10.97 0.15
CA LEU A 122 -0.08 12.19 0.89
C LEU A 122 -1.09 13.33 0.70
N ARG A 123 -2.18 13.10 -0.03
CA ARG A 123 -3.18 14.12 -0.39
C ARG A 123 -4.60 13.76 0.05
N LEU A 124 -4.98 12.48 0.00
CA LEU A 124 -6.27 12.00 0.51
C LEU A 124 -6.56 12.43 1.96
N PRO A 125 -5.53 12.56 2.85
CA PRO A 125 -5.79 13.10 4.19
C PRO A 125 -6.44 14.48 4.22
N GLU A 126 -6.31 15.30 3.17
CA GLU A 126 -7.00 16.61 3.06
C GLU A 126 -8.52 16.44 2.86
N LEU A 127 -8.99 15.28 2.43
CA LEU A 127 -10.41 14.95 2.28
C LEU A 127 -11.07 14.50 3.60
N ASP A 128 -10.26 14.19 4.63
CA ASP A 128 -10.74 13.72 5.94
C ASP A 128 -11.73 12.55 5.82
N LEU A 129 -11.34 11.54 5.03
CA LEU A 129 -12.13 10.35 4.77
C LEU A 129 -12.10 9.36 5.93
N PRO A 130 -13.15 8.53 6.12
CA PRO A 130 -13.06 7.36 6.97
C PRO A 130 -11.90 6.45 6.55
N ARG A 131 -11.18 5.89 7.52
CA ARG A 131 -9.98 5.08 7.27
C ARG A 131 -10.19 3.90 6.30
N PRO A 132 -11.27 3.12 6.44
CA PRO A 132 -11.53 2.04 5.51
C PRO A 132 -11.70 2.53 4.06
N VAL A 133 -12.42 3.65 3.87
CA VAL A 133 -12.62 4.28 2.54
C VAL A 133 -11.29 4.69 1.94
N GLU A 134 -10.46 5.44 2.68
CA GLU A 134 -9.15 5.88 2.20
C GLU A 134 -8.27 4.70 1.81
N ALA A 135 -8.20 3.67 2.65
CA ALA A 135 -7.40 2.47 2.41
C ALA A 135 -7.85 1.75 1.13
N GLN A 136 -9.17 1.59 0.93
CA GLN A 136 -9.72 0.96 -0.27
C GLN A 136 -9.51 1.80 -1.52
N VAL A 137 -9.68 3.12 -1.47
CA VAL A 137 -9.37 4.01 -2.61
C VAL A 137 -7.91 3.87 -3.03
N LEU A 138 -6.98 3.89 -2.07
CA LEU A 138 -5.55 3.68 -2.36
C LEU A 138 -5.29 2.30 -2.98
N ALA A 139 -5.95 1.26 -2.49
CA ALA A 139 -5.79 -0.09 -3.02
C ALA A 139 -6.35 -0.21 -4.44
N LEU A 140 -7.57 0.27 -4.66
CA LEU A 140 -8.23 0.27 -5.97
C LEU A 140 -7.40 1.00 -7.02
N VAL A 141 -6.95 2.24 -6.74
CA VAL A 141 -6.09 3.00 -7.64
C VAL A 141 -4.79 2.27 -7.95
N GLY A 142 -4.19 1.61 -6.95
CA GLY A 142 -2.91 0.90 -7.13
C GLY A 142 -3.01 -0.41 -7.90
N LEU A 143 -4.17 -1.06 -7.92
CA LEU A 143 -4.37 -2.44 -8.39
C LEU A 143 -5.37 -2.57 -9.55
N HIS A 144 -5.91 -1.45 -10.08
CA HIS A 144 -7.01 -1.50 -11.07
C HIS A 144 -6.67 -2.27 -12.36
N HIS A 145 -5.39 -2.51 -12.66
CA HIS A 145 -4.99 -3.36 -13.80
C HIS A 145 -4.68 -4.81 -13.43
N ASP A 146 -4.67 -5.14 -12.12
CA ASP A 146 -4.28 -6.47 -11.66
C ASP A 146 -5.26 -7.57 -12.08
N PRO A 147 -6.59 -7.37 -12.16
CA PRO A 147 -7.52 -8.39 -12.63
C PRO A 147 -7.14 -8.99 -13.98
N ARG A 148 -6.90 -8.14 -14.99
CA ARG A 148 -6.48 -8.60 -16.33
C ARG A 148 -5.12 -9.28 -16.33
N THR A 149 -4.18 -8.74 -15.56
CA THR A 149 -2.84 -9.32 -15.42
C THR A 149 -2.91 -10.71 -14.81
N MET A 150 -3.68 -10.88 -13.74
CA MET A 150 -3.84 -12.16 -13.04
C MET A 150 -4.50 -13.23 -13.91
N VAL A 151 -5.58 -12.89 -14.63
CA VAL A 151 -6.24 -13.83 -15.55
C VAL A 151 -5.27 -14.26 -16.66
N ASN A 152 -4.56 -13.32 -17.27
CA ASN A 152 -3.57 -13.63 -18.29
C ASN A 152 -2.42 -14.50 -17.76
N ASP A 153 -1.93 -14.23 -16.55
CA ASP A 153 -0.86 -15.03 -15.94
C ASP A 153 -1.36 -16.43 -15.55
N ALA A 154 -2.61 -16.57 -15.11
CA ALA A 154 -3.25 -17.86 -14.86
C ALA A 154 -3.39 -18.67 -16.17
N ALA A 155 -3.94 -18.06 -17.23
CA ALA A 155 -4.12 -18.69 -18.54
C ALA A 155 -2.79 -19.15 -19.15
N ASN A 156 -1.72 -18.37 -18.96
CA ASN A 156 -0.38 -18.69 -19.44
C ASN A 156 0.44 -19.58 -18.47
N ARG A 157 -0.18 -20.14 -17.42
CA ARG A 157 0.46 -20.99 -16.40
C ARG A 157 1.68 -20.35 -15.70
N LYS A 158 1.67 -19.02 -15.56
CA LYS A 158 2.70 -18.27 -14.84
C LYS A 158 2.46 -18.25 -13.33
N LEU A 159 1.21 -18.45 -12.88
CA LEU A 159 0.87 -18.57 -11.47
C LEU A 159 1.13 -20.01 -11.00
N HIS A 160 2.12 -20.19 -10.13
CA HIS A 160 2.39 -21.49 -9.53
C HIS A 160 1.27 -21.95 -8.58
N ASN A 161 0.61 -21.03 -7.92
CA ASN A 161 -0.54 -21.26 -7.04
C ASN A 161 -1.57 -20.14 -7.28
N PRO A 162 -2.54 -20.36 -8.18
CA PRO A 162 -3.59 -19.36 -8.45
C PRO A 162 -4.39 -18.98 -7.20
N ASP A 163 -4.79 -19.95 -6.38
CA ASP A 163 -5.54 -19.71 -5.13
C ASP A 163 -4.79 -18.72 -4.21
N ALA A 164 -3.51 -18.94 -3.97
CA ALA A 164 -2.69 -18.03 -3.17
C ALA A 164 -2.56 -16.62 -3.81
N ALA A 165 -2.55 -16.53 -5.14
CA ALA A 165 -2.50 -15.25 -5.84
C ALA A 165 -3.81 -14.47 -5.68
N PHE A 166 -4.97 -15.12 -5.79
CA PHE A 166 -6.27 -14.50 -5.54
C PHE A 166 -6.45 -14.12 -4.06
N LYS A 167 -6.03 -14.96 -3.12
CA LYS A 167 -6.00 -14.62 -1.68
C LYS A 167 -5.09 -13.43 -1.38
N ARG A 168 -3.97 -13.30 -2.10
CA ARG A 168 -3.07 -12.15 -1.96
C ARG A 168 -3.75 -10.85 -2.38
N ILE A 169 -4.36 -10.79 -3.57
CA ILE A 169 -5.04 -9.56 -4.02
C ILE A 169 -6.20 -9.20 -3.11
N ALA A 170 -7.01 -10.19 -2.68
CA ALA A 170 -8.12 -10.00 -1.76
C ALA A 170 -7.68 -9.54 -0.35
N SER A 171 -6.42 -9.79 0.04
CA SER A 171 -5.85 -9.24 1.28
C SER A 171 -5.50 -7.75 1.20
N MET A 172 -5.43 -7.18 0.00
CA MET A 172 -5.05 -5.79 -0.25
C MET A 172 -6.24 -4.92 -0.65
N VAL A 173 -7.23 -5.50 -1.33
CA VAL A 173 -8.38 -4.78 -1.89
C VAL A 173 -9.61 -5.70 -1.90
N ARG A 174 -10.78 -5.13 -1.77
CA ARG A 174 -12.04 -5.85 -2.00
C ARG A 174 -12.20 -6.19 -3.49
N PRO A 175 -12.26 -7.48 -3.86
CA PRO A 175 -12.30 -7.90 -5.28
C PRO A 175 -13.53 -7.42 -6.03
N ASP A 176 -14.69 -7.33 -5.36
CA ASP A 176 -15.93 -6.84 -5.92
C ASP A 176 -15.84 -5.37 -6.34
N LEU A 177 -15.33 -4.49 -5.47
CA LEU A 177 -15.09 -3.08 -5.81
C LEU A 177 -14.04 -2.93 -6.92
N LEU A 178 -13.03 -3.80 -6.95
CA LEU A 178 -12.02 -3.79 -7.98
C LEU A 178 -12.61 -4.14 -9.36
N VAL A 179 -13.51 -5.13 -9.42
CA VAL A 179 -14.24 -5.49 -10.66
C VAL A 179 -15.14 -4.34 -11.10
N LEU A 180 -15.85 -3.68 -10.17
CA LEU A 180 -16.71 -2.54 -10.50
C LEU A 180 -15.90 -1.36 -11.06
N LEU A 181 -14.73 -1.06 -10.48
CA LEU A 181 -13.85 -0.01 -10.99
C LEU A 181 -13.31 -0.33 -12.38
N GLU A 182 -12.78 -1.55 -12.60
CA GLU A 182 -12.30 -1.97 -13.93
C GLU A 182 -13.43 -1.99 -14.95
N GLN A 183 -14.66 -2.39 -14.56
CA GLN A 183 -15.82 -2.34 -15.44
C GLN A 183 -16.13 -0.88 -15.84
N ALA A 184 -16.05 0.06 -14.90
CA ALA A 184 -16.22 1.48 -15.18
C ALA A 184 -15.12 2.01 -16.11
N ASP A 185 -13.84 1.65 -15.86
CA ASP A 185 -12.70 2.00 -16.71
C ASP A 185 -12.87 1.48 -18.14
N LEU A 186 -13.24 0.21 -18.30
CA LEU A 186 -13.45 -0.40 -19.62
C LEU A 186 -14.60 0.24 -20.40
N LYS A 187 -15.73 0.53 -19.74
CA LYS A 187 -16.89 1.16 -20.37
C LYS A 187 -16.69 2.68 -20.57
N GLY A 188 -15.79 3.28 -19.81
CA GLY A 188 -15.46 4.69 -19.89
C GLY A 188 -14.41 5.03 -20.96
N ARG A 189 -14.02 4.09 -21.82
CA ARG A 189 -13.08 4.33 -22.91
C ARG A 189 -13.69 4.02 -24.27
N ILE A 190 -13.17 4.70 -25.29
CA ILE A 190 -13.47 4.42 -26.69
C ILE A 190 -12.30 3.62 -27.26
N GLY A 191 -12.45 2.31 -27.31
CA GLY A 191 -11.40 1.40 -27.76
C GLY A 191 -11.94 0.07 -28.26
N PRO A 192 -11.07 -0.79 -28.83
CA PRO A 192 -11.46 -2.10 -29.33
C PRO A 192 -11.72 -3.10 -28.21
N GLU A 193 -12.41 -4.20 -28.56
CA GLU A 193 -12.49 -5.43 -27.76
C GLU A 193 -13.18 -5.32 -26.39
N LEU A 194 -14.06 -4.33 -26.19
CA LEU A 194 -14.76 -4.14 -24.89
C LEU A 194 -15.38 -5.45 -24.38
N LYS A 195 -16.07 -6.21 -25.25
CA LYS A 195 -16.72 -7.47 -24.86
C LYS A 195 -15.70 -8.47 -24.30
N THR A 196 -14.61 -8.71 -25.02
CA THR A 196 -13.56 -9.65 -24.60
C THR A 196 -12.90 -9.20 -23.29
N GLN A 197 -12.70 -7.88 -23.10
CA GLN A 197 -12.11 -7.36 -21.87
C GLN A 197 -13.07 -7.52 -20.67
N LEU A 198 -14.38 -7.40 -20.86
CA LEU A 198 -15.37 -7.68 -19.82
C LEU A 198 -15.42 -9.18 -19.47
N GLU A 199 -15.30 -10.07 -20.47
CA GLU A 199 -15.20 -11.52 -20.25
C GLU A 199 -13.98 -11.87 -19.37
N VAL A 200 -12.87 -11.15 -19.51
CA VAL A 200 -11.69 -11.31 -18.62
C VAL A 200 -12.01 -10.93 -17.18
N LEU A 201 -12.84 -9.91 -16.94
CA LEU A 201 -13.27 -9.56 -15.58
C LEU A 201 -14.17 -10.65 -14.98
N ASP A 202 -15.04 -11.28 -15.78
CA ASP A 202 -15.84 -12.42 -15.33
C ASP A 202 -14.94 -13.61 -14.92
N LEU A 203 -13.88 -13.87 -15.69
CA LEU A 203 -12.88 -14.89 -15.31
C LEU A 203 -12.14 -14.54 -14.03
N PHE A 204 -11.82 -13.25 -13.79
CA PHE A 204 -11.24 -12.83 -12.53
C PHE A 204 -12.19 -13.07 -11.35
N ARG A 205 -13.48 -12.73 -11.50
CA ARG A 205 -14.51 -13.00 -10.49
C ARG A 205 -14.60 -14.49 -10.18
N ILE A 206 -14.69 -15.35 -11.21
CA ILE A 206 -14.71 -16.81 -11.05
C ILE A 206 -13.46 -17.31 -10.30
N GLY A 207 -12.28 -16.76 -10.60
CA GLY A 207 -11.05 -17.08 -9.88
C GLY A 207 -11.10 -16.69 -8.39
N CYS A 208 -11.72 -15.54 -8.07
CA CYS A 208 -11.94 -15.13 -6.68
C CYS A 208 -12.96 -16.04 -5.96
N GLU A 209 -14.03 -16.46 -6.65
CA GLU A 209 -15.02 -17.40 -6.12
C GLU A 209 -14.38 -18.78 -5.82
N GLN A 210 -13.57 -19.29 -6.75
CA GLN A 210 -12.85 -20.56 -6.57
C GLN A 210 -11.82 -20.51 -5.44
N ALA A 211 -11.20 -19.36 -5.21
CA ALA A 211 -10.27 -19.12 -4.12
C ALA A 211 -10.96 -18.76 -2.79
N GLU A 212 -12.30 -18.76 -2.75
CA GLU A 212 -13.10 -18.39 -1.56
C GLU A 212 -12.81 -16.99 -1.02
N VAL A 213 -12.58 -16.03 -1.96
CA VAL A 213 -12.29 -14.64 -1.61
C VAL A 213 -13.24 -13.63 -2.27
N TRP A 214 -14.31 -14.11 -2.89
CA TRP A 214 -15.40 -13.26 -3.33
C TRP A 214 -16.35 -13.00 -2.16
N PRO A 215 -16.84 -11.76 -1.95
CA PRO A 215 -17.80 -11.48 -0.87
C PRO A 215 -19.09 -12.28 -1.02
N ASP A 216 -19.60 -12.85 0.06
CA ASP A 216 -20.87 -13.59 0.09
C ASP A 216 -22.07 -12.65 -0.09
N GLU A 217 -21.98 -11.44 0.48
CA GLU A 217 -23.02 -10.42 0.42
C GLU A 217 -22.43 -9.07 -0.01
N PRO A 218 -23.19 -8.22 -0.72
CA PRO A 218 -22.75 -6.87 -1.03
C PRO A 218 -22.32 -6.10 0.22
N GLY A 219 -21.16 -5.47 0.18
CA GLY A 219 -20.62 -4.71 1.31
C GLY A 219 -19.83 -5.54 2.33
N SER A 220 -19.88 -6.86 2.27
CA SER A 220 -19.05 -7.71 3.12
C SER A 220 -17.59 -7.78 2.60
N ALA A 221 -16.66 -8.07 3.51
CA ALA A 221 -15.30 -8.45 3.15
C ALA A 221 -15.19 -9.98 3.13
N PRO A 222 -14.31 -10.56 2.29
CA PRO A 222 -14.03 -11.99 2.36
C PRO A 222 -13.50 -12.36 3.75
N ASN A 223 -14.08 -13.39 4.36
CA ASN A 223 -13.83 -13.76 5.77
C ASN A 223 -12.61 -14.66 5.99
N TRP A 224 -11.99 -15.21 4.93
CA TRP A 224 -10.91 -16.18 5.05
C TRP A 224 -9.75 -15.75 5.98
N ARG A 225 -9.44 -14.45 5.99
CA ARG A 225 -8.36 -13.91 6.82
C ARG A 225 -8.77 -13.83 8.29
N ASP A 226 -10.02 -13.53 8.56
CA ASP A 226 -10.57 -13.48 9.92
C ASP A 226 -10.64 -14.89 10.52
N GLU A 227 -11.06 -15.90 9.74
CA GLU A 227 -11.02 -17.31 10.14
C GLU A 227 -9.58 -17.75 10.49
N TRP A 228 -8.59 -17.33 9.69
CA TRP A 228 -7.20 -17.62 9.99
C TRP A 228 -6.71 -16.88 11.24
N ALA A 229 -7.16 -15.64 11.47
CA ALA A 229 -6.86 -14.88 12.68
C ALA A 229 -7.42 -15.56 13.93
N GLU A 230 -8.65 -16.08 13.86
CA GLU A 230 -9.27 -16.86 14.95
C GLU A 230 -8.48 -18.15 15.25
N ARG A 231 -8.06 -18.88 14.21
CA ARG A 231 -7.26 -20.09 14.36
C ARG A 231 -5.89 -19.79 15.01
N ILE A 232 -5.24 -18.70 14.62
CA ILE A 232 -4.00 -18.23 15.23
C ILE A 232 -4.25 -17.80 16.68
N ALA A 233 -5.33 -17.10 16.96
CA ALA A 233 -5.68 -16.67 18.32
C ALA A 233 -5.94 -17.88 19.24
N ALA A 234 -6.63 -18.91 18.75
CA ALA A 234 -6.86 -20.13 19.47
C ALA A 234 -5.58 -20.94 19.75
N GLN A 235 -4.63 -20.96 18.78
CA GLN A 235 -3.37 -21.68 18.91
C GLN A 235 -2.36 -20.95 19.83
N PHE A 236 -2.41 -19.61 19.86
CA PHE A 236 -1.45 -18.76 20.59
C PHE A 236 -2.16 -17.76 21.52
N PRO A 237 -3.03 -18.22 22.46
CA PRO A 237 -3.83 -17.32 23.31
C PRO A 237 -2.99 -16.47 24.25
N GLN A 238 -1.76 -16.91 24.58
CA GLN A 238 -0.81 -16.21 25.45
C GLN A 238 -0.14 -15.00 24.78
N LEU A 239 -0.19 -14.86 23.46
CA LEU A 239 0.43 -13.76 22.76
C LEU A 239 -0.50 -12.53 22.72
N ALA A 240 0.07 -11.34 22.74
CA ALA A 240 -0.64 -10.08 22.51
C ALA A 240 -1.25 -10.03 21.10
N ALA A 241 -2.30 -9.23 20.93
CA ALA A 241 -3.05 -9.16 19.67
C ALA A 241 -2.17 -8.72 18.48
N ASP A 242 -1.30 -7.72 18.69
CA ASP A 242 -0.35 -7.23 17.69
C ASP A 242 0.66 -8.30 17.25
N ARG A 243 1.07 -9.17 18.20
CA ARG A 243 1.96 -10.29 17.89
C ARG A 243 1.25 -11.37 17.06
N ARG A 244 -0.01 -11.66 17.39
CA ARG A 244 -0.84 -12.59 16.60
C ARG A 244 -1.09 -12.06 15.18
N GLU A 245 -1.28 -10.74 15.03
CA GLU A 245 -1.38 -10.09 13.72
C GLU A 245 -0.10 -10.32 12.88
N LEU A 246 1.08 -10.16 13.46
CA LEU A 246 2.35 -10.44 12.79
C LEU A 246 2.49 -11.90 12.39
N LEU A 247 2.03 -12.85 13.23
CA LEU A 247 2.03 -14.28 12.88
C LEU A 247 1.08 -14.57 11.72
N LEU A 248 -0.10 -13.96 11.71
CA LEU A 248 -1.05 -14.08 10.61
C LEU A 248 -0.44 -13.55 9.30
N GLY A 249 0.13 -12.36 9.33
CA GLY A 249 0.76 -11.78 8.15
C GLY A 249 1.94 -12.61 7.63
N ARG A 250 2.78 -13.16 8.54
CA ARG A 250 3.85 -14.11 8.17
C ARG A 250 3.27 -15.35 7.50
N GLY A 251 2.22 -15.91 8.04
CA GLY A 251 1.52 -17.06 7.47
C GLY A 251 0.97 -16.79 6.08
N CYS A 252 0.30 -15.64 5.90
CA CYS A 252 -0.19 -15.20 4.60
C CYS A 252 0.96 -15.05 3.58
N ARG A 253 2.08 -14.45 3.96
CA ARG A 253 3.25 -14.32 3.08
C ARG A 253 3.89 -15.67 2.76
N ASP A 254 3.87 -16.62 3.69
CA ASP A 254 4.34 -17.99 3.44
C ASP A 254 3.41 -18.72 2.44
N LEU A 255 2.09 -18.49 2.52
CA LEU A 255 1.13 -18.97 1.53
C LEU A 255 1.39 -18.37 0.14
N TRP A 256 1.52 -17.06 0.05
CA TRP A 256 1.76 -16.36 -1.24
C TRP A 256 3.08 -16.75 -1.90
N ALA A 257 4.07 -17.07 -1.09
CA ALA A 257 5.36 -17.58 -1.56
C ALA A 257 5.35 -19.09 -1.87
N GLY A 258 4.20 -19.77 -1.76
CA GLY A 258 4.07 -21.21 -2.00
C GLY A 258 4.76 -22.09 -0.97
N ARG A 259 5.12 -21.53 0.20
CA ARG A 259 5.78 -22.27 1.28
C ARG A 259 4.81 -23.07 2.16
N CYS A 260 3.52 -22.81 2.05
CA CYS A 260 2.42 -23.54 2.68
C CYS A 260 1.17 -23.46 1.78
N ARG A 261 0.20 -24.35 2.01
CA ARG A 261 -1.03 -24.47 1.22
C ARG A 261 -2.29 -24.43 2.07
N SER A 262 -2.19 -24.66 3.38
CA SER A 262 -3.31 -24.66 4.30
C SER A 262 -2.98 -23.92 5.59
N ILE A 263 -4.02 -23.61 6.37
CA ILE A 263 -3.88 -22.96 7.68
C ILE A 263 -3.11 -23.86 8.66
N GLU A 264 -3.24 -25.19 8.59
CA GLU A 264 -2.51 -26.14 9.43
C GLU A 264 -1.01 -26.03 9.19
N GLU A 265 -0.58 -25.96 7.91
CA GLU A 265 0.82 -25.75 7.56
C GLU A 265 1.31 -24.35 8.02
N VAL A 266 0.45 -23.33 7.92
CA VAL A 266 0.76 -22.00 8.44
C VAL A 266 0.96 -22.05 9.95
N LEU A 267 0.06 -22.64 10.72
CA LEU A 267 0.17 -22.77 12.18
C LEU A 267 1.45 -23.47 12.61
N ALA A 268 1.79 -24.57 11.92
CA ALA A 268 3.04 -25.29 12.17
C ALA A 268 4.28 -24.42 11.90
N ARG A 269 4.27 -23.63 10.82
CA ARG A 269 5.41 -22.78 10.44
C ARG A 269 5.57 -21.56 11.34
N VAL A 270 4.46 -20.88 11.70
CA VAL A 270 4.53 -19.66 12.52
C VAL A 270 4.82 -19.97 14.00
N HIS A 271 4.64 -21.21 14.43
CA HIS A 271 4.95 -21.63 15.81
C HIS A 271 6.35 -21.24 16.26
N ARG A 272 7.35 -21.34 15.38
CA ARG A 272 8.73 -20.93 15.69
C ARG A 272 8.90 -19.46 16.03
N PHE A 273 7.95 -18.60 15.60
CA PHE A 273 7.94 -17.16 15.87
C PHE A 273 7.11 -16.76 17.10
N SER A 274 6.45 -17.74 17.75
CA SER A 274 5.63 -17.49 18.94
C SER A 274 6.44 -17.36 20.23
N THR A 275 7.77 -17.49 20.16
CA THR A 275 8.65 -17.40 21.32
C THR A 275 8.96 -15.95 21.70
N PRO A 276 9.16 -15.63 22.99
CA PRO A 276 9.56 -14.29 23.45
C PRO A 276 10.86 -13.76 22.82
N ASN A 277 11.77 -14.67 22.43
CA ASN A 277 13.08 -14.32 21.86
C ASN A 277 13.01 -13.95 20.38
N THR A 278 11.87 -14.11 19.71
CA THR A 278 11.73 -13.73 18.31
C THR A 278 11.75 -12.20 18.18
N ALA A 279 12.73 -11.67 17.46
CA ALA A 279 12.83 -10.23 17.23
C ALA A 279 11.70 -9.73 16.33
N GLU A 280 11.30 -8.49 16.52
CA GLU A 280 10.53 -7.71 15.55
C GLU A 280 11.44 -6.67 14.90
N LEU A 281 11.44 -6.63 13.57
CA LEU A 281 12.05 -5.57 12.77
C LEU A 281 10.97 -4.60 12.30
N ILE A 282 11.03 -3.35 12.72
CA ILE A 282 10.12 -2.30 12.27
C ILE A 282 10.84 -1.42 11.24
N LEU A 283 10.29 -1.32 10.03
CA LEU A 283 10.78 -0.41 9.00
C LEU A 283 9.94 0.86 8.99
N THR A 284 10.54 2.02 9.22
CA THR A 284 9.82 3.28 9.07
C THR A 284 9.75 3.71 7.61
N VAL A 285 8.58 4.21 7.18
CA VAL A 285 8.34 4.71 5.82
C VAL A 285 7.67 6.07 5.86
N GLY A 286 8.32 7.06 5.26
CA GLY A 286 7.76 8.40 5.14
C GLY A 286 8.81 9.45 4.86
N PRO A 287 8.44 10.56 4.21
CA PRO A 287 9.34 11.66 3.92
C PRO A 287 9.99 12.26 5.18
N SER A 288 11.00 13.08 4.98
CA SER A 288 11.59 13.86 6.08
C SER A 288 10.55 14.78 6.72
N GLY A 289 10.57 14.89 8.05
CA GLY A 289 9.57 15.68 8.79
C GLY A 289 8.25 14.94 9.08
N SER A 290 8.12 13.65 8.72
CA SER A 290 6.89 12.90 8.99
C SER A 290 6.71 12.45 10.45
N GLY A 291 7.68 12.70 11.34
CA GLY A 291 7.57 12.39 12.77
C GLY A 291 8.17 11.04 13.20
N LYS A 292 8.85 10.31 12.30
CA LYS A 292 9.46 8.99 12.56
C LYS A 292 10.25 8.92 13.86
N SER A 293 11.29 9.72 13.98
CA SER A 293 12.20 9.67 15.15
C SER A 293 11.52 10.11 16.47
N SER A 294 10.48 10.97 16.39
CA SER A 294 9.68 11.33 17.57
C SER A 294 8.76 10.18 18.00
N TRP A 295 8.17 9.49 17.05
CA TRP A 295 7.37 8.29 17.29
C TRP A 295 8.24 7.17 17.88
N ILE A 296 9.43 6.91 17.34
CA ILE A 296 10.36 5.89 17.86
C ILE A 296 10.67 6.17 19.32
N ARG A 297 11.09 7.39 19.66
CA ARG A 297 11.45 7.74 21.05
C ARG A 297 10.32 7.59 22.05
N ARG A 298 9.07 7.77 21.61
CA ARG A 298 7.91 7.71 22.50
C ARG A 298 7.34 6.30 22.61
N GLU A 299 7.12 5.63 21.48
CA GLU A 299 6.44 4.33 21.44
C GLU A 299 7.39 3.15 21.65
N HIS A 300 8.68 3.34 21.36
CA HIS A 300 9.68 2.27 21.40
C HIS A 300 10.99 2.73 22.09
N PRO A 301 10.91 3.24 23.33
CA PRO A 301 12.09 3.79 24.03
C PRO A 301 13.20 2.75 24.26
N GLU A 302 12.85 1.46 24.35
CA GLU A 302 13.79 0.35 24.59
C GLU A 302 14.27 -0.34 23.28
N ALA A 303 13.84 0.14 22.12
CA ALA A 303 14.20 -0.48 20.85
C ALA A 303 15.67 -0.21 20.47
N THR A 304 16.28 -1.20 19.80
CA THR A 304 17.56 -0.97 19.11
C THR A 304 17.29 -0.22 17.81
N VAL A 305 17.71 1.03 17.73
CA VAL A 305 17.46 1.89 16.54
C VAL A 305 18.69 1.90 15.63
N ILE A 306 18.50 1.60 14.35
CA ILE A 306 19.51 1.74 13.29
C ILE A 306 19.15 2.98 12.50
N SER A 307 19.82 4.11 12.80
CA SER A 307 19.53 5.40 12.19
C SER A 307 20.53 5.70 11.08
N MET A 308 20.01 5.81 9.84
CA MET A 308 20.82 6.19 8.68
C MET A 308 21.43 7.58 8.83
N ASP A 309 20.74 8.50 9.49
CA ASP A 309 21.21 9.89 9.66
C ASP A 309 22.31 9.96 10.73
N GLU A 310 22.22 9.18 11.81
CA GLU A 310 23.28 9.07 12.82
C GLU A 310 24.55 8.43 12.27
N ILE A 311 24.42 7.33 11.52
CA ILE A 311 25.57 6.67 10.88
C ILE A 311 26.24 7.63 9.87
N ARG A 312 25.45 8.39 9.12
CA ARG A 312 25.96 9.40 8.20
C ARG A 312 26.72 10.50 8.95
N LEU A 313 26.18 11.01 10.04
CA LEU A 313 26.83 11.99 10.88
C LEU A 313 28.18 11.47 11.41
N GLN A 314 28.26 10.23 11.85
CA GLN A 314 29.50 9.61 12.32
C GLN A 314 30.55 9.49 11.21
N LEU A 315 30.14 9.12 9.98
CA LEU A 315 31.06 8.88 8.88
C LEU A 315 31.52 10.16 8.16
N THR A 316 30.68 11.19 8.12
CA THR A 316 30.93 12.40 7.30
C THR A 316 30.99 13.70 8.11
N GLY A 317 30.63 13.66 9.39
CA GLY A 317 30.50 14.85 10.24
C GLY A 317 29.22 15.66 10.00
N LYS A 318 28.37 15.26 9.03
CA LYS A 318 27.09 15.93 8.72
C LYS A 318 26.00 14.91 8.40
N SER A 319 24.80 15.12 8.93
CA SER A 319 23.67 14.21 8.73
C SER A 319 23.04 14.29 7.34
N ASP A 320 23.34 15.34 6.56
CA ASP A 320 22.82 15.59 5.22
C ASP A 320 23.83 15.32 4.10
N ASP A 321 25.09 15.01 4.41
CA ASP A 321 26.12 14.70 3.43
C ASP A 321 25.88 13.32 2.79
N GLN A 322 25.48 13.32 1.53
CA GLN A 322 25.17 12.11 0.77
C GLN A 322 26.35 11.52 -0.01
N SER A 323 27.53 12.10 0.09
CA SER A 323 28.73 11.69 -0.68
C SER A 323 29.13 10.22 -0.40
N ARG A 324 28.86 9.72 0.80
CA ARG A 324 29.21 8.35 1.24
C ARG A 324 27.99 7.46 1.51
N ASN A 325 26.85 7.69 0.85
CA ASN A 325 25.61 6.94 1.07
C ASN A 325 25.78 5.42 0.94
N GLY A 326 26.64 4.95 0.05
CA GLY A 326 26.93 3.52 -0.11
C GLY A 326 27.54 2.90 1.17
N GLU A 327 28.50 3.58 1.77
CA GLU A 327 29.15 3.13 3.01
C GLU A 327 28.19 3.19 4.20
N VAL A 328 27.43 4.29 4.32
CA VAL A 328 26.36 4.44 5.34
C VAL A 328 25.40 3.26 5.28
N PHE A 329 24.95 2.90 4.08
CA PHE A 329 24.02 1.78 3.92
C PHE A 329 24.64 0.43 4.26
N GLN A 330 25.91 0.19 3.89
CA GLN A 330 26.59 -1.04 4.25
C GLN A 330 26.82 -1.17 5.77
N GLN A 331 27.21 -0.08 6.43
CA GLN A 331 27.36 -0.07 7.89
C GLN A 331 26.01 -0.31 8.57
N ALA A 332 24.96 0.42 8.19
CA ALA A 332 23.62 0.23 8.73
C ALA A 332 23.12 -1.22 8.56
N LYS A 333 23.38 -1.85 7.39
CA LYS A 333 23.08 -3.27 7.19
C LYS A 333 23.85 -4.20 8.11
N ALA A 334 25.13 -3.91 8.37
CA ALA A 334 25.93 -4.70 9.30
C ALA A 334 25.40 -4.60 10.72
N GLU A 335 25.09 -3.39 11.18
CA GLU A 335 24.48 -3.15 12.49
C GLU A 335 23.10 -3.83 12.61
N LEU A 336 22.23 -3.73 11.58
CA LEU A 336 20.94 -4.41 11.52
C LEU A 336 21.10 -5.93 11.68
N LYS A 337 22.01 -6.54 10.93
CA LYS A 337 22.28 -7.97 11.02
C LYS A 337 22.79 -8.36 12.40
N GLN A 338 23.63 -7.55 13.00
CA GLN A 338 24.12 -7.77 14.37
C GLN A 338 22.98 -7.67 15.40
N ALA A 339 22.12 -6.64 15.29
CA ALA A 339 20.98 -6.44 16.16
C ALA A 339 19.94 -7.56 16.05
N LEU A 340 19.77 -8.17 14.88
CA LEU A 340 18.80 -9.26 14.64
C LEU A 340 19.35 -10.66 15.04
N ARG A 341 20.66 -10.81 15.27
CA ARG A 341 21.21 -12.12 15.67
C ARG A 341 20.54 -12.60 16.95
N PRO A 342 20.12 -13.89 17.02
CA PRO A 342 19.61 -14.46 18.26
C PRO A 342 20.63 -14.24 19.38
N LEU A 343 20.18 -13.81 20.54
CA LEU A 343 21.02 -13.82 21.73
C LEU A 343 21.46 -15.27 21.94
N ARG A 344 22.77 -15.52 21.98
CA ARG A 344 23.25 -16.83 22.45
C ARG A 344 22.69 -16.97 23.86
N LEU A 345 22.01 -18.10 24.12
CA LEU A 345 21.58 -18.42 25.47
C LEU A 345 22.82 -18.28 26.36
N PRO A 346 22.75 -17.48 27.45
CA PRO A 346 23.86 -17.42 28.38
C PRO A 346 24.16 -18.81 28.89
N HIS A 347 25.43 -19.10 29.10
CA HIS A 347 25.85 -20.34 29.77
C HIS A 347 24.95 -20.55 31.00
N PRO A 348 24.51 -21.79 31.35
CA PRO A 348 23.58 -22.06 32.46
C PRO A 348 23.92 -21.43 33.80
N SER A 349 25.16 -20.97 33.98
CA SER A 349 25.66 -20.28 35.19
C SER A 349 25.37 -18.75 35.21
N VAL A 350 24.90 -18.14 34.13
CA VAL A 350 24.58 -16.71 34.10
C VAL A 350 23.05 -16.57 34.19
N LYS A 351 22.53 -15.97 35.25
CA LYS A 351 21.11 -15.61 35.38
C LYS A 351 20.76 -14.74 34.19
N ALA A 352 19.97 -15.30 33.23
CA ALA A 352 19.42 -14.52 32.14
C ALA A 352 18.50 -13.44 32.73
N HIS A 353 18.80 -12.19 32.48
CA HIS A 353 17.77 -11.16 32.54
C HIS A 353 16.83 -11.45 31.36
N THR A 354 15.86 -12.32 31.59
CA THR A 354 14.75 -12.54 30.66
C THR A 354 13.82 -11.33 30.80
N SER A 355 14.03 -10.31 29.97
CA SER A 355 12.92 -9.42 29.71
C SER A 355 11.88 -10.24 28.94
N ASP A 356 10.69 -10.40 29.50
CA ASP A 356 9.57 -11.09 28.84
C ASP A 356 9.06 -10.35 27.59
N SER A 357 9.69 -9.23 27.24
CA SER A 357 9.32 -8.40 26.10
C SER A 357 10.12 -8.80 24.84
N PRO A 358 9.45 -8.93 23.68
CA PRO A 358 10.11 -9.22 22.42
C PRO A 358 11.12 -8.12 22.08
N ARG A 359 12.28 -8.51 21.55
CA ARG A 359 13.33 -7.58 21.15
C ARG A 359 12.90 -6.82 19.89
N THR A 360 12.75 -5.50 19.99
CA THR A 360 12.39 -4.63 18.87
C THR A 360 13.64 -3.98 18.28
N VAL A 361 13.80 -4.12 16.96
CA VAL A 361 14.84 -3.46 16.15
C VAL A 361 14.15 -2.53 15.17
N ILE A 362 14.56 -1.27 15.08
CA ILE A 362 13.94 -0.29 14.21
C ILE A 362 14.95 0.23 13.20
N TRP A 363 14.56 0.15 11.93
CA TRP A 363 15.27 0.80 10.84
C TRP A 363 14.70 2.22 10.64
N ASP A 364 15.39 3.22 11.15
CA ASP A 364 15.00 4.63 11.03
C ASP A 364 15.59 5.26 9.77
N ALA A 365 14.80 5.26 8.72
CA ALA A 365 15.09 5.89 7.45
C ALA A 365 13.80 6.30 6.73
N THR A 366 13.91 7.04 5.63
CA THR A 366 12.72 7.39 4.82
C THR A 366 12.12 6.18 4.11
N SER A 367 12.92 5.17 3.74
CA SER A 367 12.57 3.88 3.09
C SER A 367 11.52 4.02 1.98
N LEU A 368 11.70 5.03 1.11
CA LEU A 368 10.67 5.47 0.17
C LEU A 368 10.36 4.44 -0.92
N LEU A 369 11.36 3.67 -1.37
CA LEU A 369 11.21 2.74 -2.48
C LEU A 369 10.87 1.32 -1.98
N ARG A 370 9.91 0.67 -2.63
CA ARG A 370 9.54 -0.72 -2.35
C ARG A 370 10.74 -1.66 -2.44
N SER A 371 11.58 -1.50 -3.47
CA SER A 371 12.77 -2.34 -3.65
C SER A 371 13.81 -2.24 -2.53
N GLN A 372 13.87 -1.10 -1.84
CA GLN A 372 14.71 -0.94 -0.64
C GLN A 372 14.10 -1.70 0.54
N ARG A 373 12.79 -1.57 0.76
CA ARG A 373 12.06 -2.27 1.82
C ARG A 373 12.12 -3.78 1.65
N GLU A 374 11.93 -4.30 0.44
CA GLU A 374 12.04 -5.73 0.14
C GLU A 374 13.39 -6.32 0.55
N ARG A 375 14.49 -5.58 0.34
CA ARG A 375 15.82 -6.02 0.78
C ARG A 375 15.94 -6.11 2.30
N LEU A 376 15.33 -5.16 3.02
CA LEU A 376 15.34 -5.14 4.49
C LEU A 376 14.42 -6.22 5.06
N VAL A 377 13.25 -6.42 4.45
CA VAL A 377 12.33 -7.50 4.80
C VAL A 377 13.02 -8.86 4.66
N ARG A 378 13.74 -9.10 3.56
CA ARG A 378 14.52 -10.33 3.38
C ARG A 378 15.58 -10.52 4.47
N ILE A 379 16.27 -9.43 4.88
CA ILE A 379 17.20 -9.52 6.00
C ILE A 379 16.46 -9.95 7.27
N GLY A 380 15.30 -9.36 7.58
CA GLY A 380 14.47 -9.81 8.71
C GLY A 380 14.11 -11.29 8.63
N GLU A 381 13.70 -11.77 7.46
CA GLU A 381 13.37 -13.18 7.23
C GLU A 381 14.59 -14.11 7.42
N ASP A 382 15.75 -13.73 6.88
CA ASP A 382 17.02 -14.49 7.00
C ASP A 382 17.45 -14.65 8.47
N TYR A 383 17.09 -13.68 9.32
CA TYR A 383 17.38 -13.70 10.76
C TYR A 383 16.19 -14.15 11.61
N HIS A 384 15.16 -14.73 11.00
CA HIS A 384 13.96 -15.23 11.68
C HIS A 384 13.24 -14.19 12.52
N ALA A 385 13.28 -12.92 12.11
CA ALA A 385 12.50 -11.86 12.71
C ALA A 385 11.10 -11.78 12.06
N LEU A 386 10.11 -11.31 12.83
CA LEU A 386 8.88 -10.80 12.26
C LEU A 386 9.14 -9.37 11.78
N VAL A 387 8.55 -8.99 10.66
CA VAL A 387 8.82 -7.68 10.05
C VAL A 387 7.53 -6.88 9.93
N SER A 388 7.55 -5.67 10.45
CA SER A 388 6.47 -4.70 10.26
C SER A 388 6.95 -3.43 9.56
N ILE A 389 6.02 -2.75 8.91
CA ILE A 389 6.23 -1.43 8.31
C ILE A 389 5.36 -0.43 9.05
N ALA A 390 5.98 0.65 9.55
CA ALA A 390 5.31 1.83 10.08
C ALA A 390 5.31 2.93 9.00
N ALA A 391 4.17 3.11 8.33
CA ALA A 391 3.99 4.09 7.25
C ALA A 391 3.40 5.39 7.80
N PHE A 392 4.17 6.47 7.73
CA PHE A 392 3.80 7.76 8.33
C PHE A 392 2.93 8.57 7.38
N ARG A 393 1.64 8.65 7.69
CA ARG A 393 0.65 9.42 6.97
C ARG A 393 0.68 10.89 7.38
N ASN A 394 0.87 11.75 6.40
CA ASN A 394 0.81 13.20 6.58
C ASN A 394 0.37 13.85 5.28
N THR A 395 -0.17 15.06 5.35
CA THR A 395 -0.40 15.86 4.15
C THR A 395 0.90 16.51 3.67
N VAL A 396 0.98 16.82 2.37
CA VAL A 396 2.12 17.55 1.79
C VAL A 396 2.30 18.91 2.48
N SER A 397 1.21 19.61 2.79
CA SER A 397 1.18 20.88 3.52
C SER A 397 1.80 20.73 4.92
N ALA A 398 1.37 19.73 5.69
CA ALA A 398 1.90 19.46 7.01
C ALA A 398 3.39 19.09 7.01
N LEU A 399 3.83 18.29 6.03
CA LEU A 399 5.24 17.92 5.88
C LEU A 399 6.12 19.14 5.60
N ARG A 400 5.71 20.03 4.69
CA ARG A 400 6.42 21.29 4.41
C ARG A 400 6.46 22.20 5.65
N ALA A 401 5.34 22.36 6.36
CA ALA A 401 5.29 23.14 7.59
C ALA A 401 6.20 22.58 8.68
N THR A 402 6.23 21.25 8.84
CA THR A 402 7.09 20.59 9.81
C THR A 402 8.58 20.73 9.41
N ASN A 403 8.91 20.60 8.11
CA ASN A 403 10.27 20.77 7.63
C ASN A 403 10.84 22.16 7.95
N LYS A 404 10.04 23.22 7.76
CA LYS A 404 10.44 24.62 8.07
C LYS A 404 10.75 24.84 9.55
N LYS A 405 10.18 24.03 10.46
CA LYS A 405 10.39 24.12 11.93
C LYS A 405 11.56 23.27 12.43
N ARG A 406 12.21 22.49 11.56
CA ARG A 406 13.37 21.68 11.95
C ARG A 406 14.58 22.56 12.26
N ARG A 407 15.44 22.10 13.14
CA ARG A 407 16.75 22.73 13.39
C ARG A 407 17.58 22.77 12.08
N ASP A 408 17.56 21.67 11.34
CA ASP A 408 18.23 21.51 10.04
C ASP A 408 17.18 21.15 8.97
N PRO A 409 16.52 22.15 8.34
CA PRO A 409 15.53 21.91 7.32
C PRO A 409 16.20 21.42 6.05
N ILE A 410 15.63 20.40 5.41
CA ILE A 410 16.08 20.01 4.07
C ILE A 410 15.52 20.98 3.01
N LEU A 411 16.23 21.13 1.91
CA LEU A 411 15.80 21.96 0.79
C LEU A 411 14.42 21.51 0.27
N ASP A 412 13.59 22.45 -0.14
CA ASP A 412 12.24 22.17 -0.66
C ASP A 412 12.27 21.23 -1.88
N ASP A 413 13.27 21.38 -2.76
CA ASP A 413 13.46 20.49 -3.90
C ASP A 413 13.82 19.05 -3.47
N ALA A 414 14.58 18.89 -2.39
CA ALA A 414 14.91 17.58 -1.85
C ALA A 414 13.66 16.93 -1.26
N LEU A 415 12.82 17.69 -0.56
CA LEU A 415 11.54 17.22 -0.03
C LEU A 415 10.57 16.87 -1.17
N ALA A 416 10.49 17.69 -2.21
CA ALA A 416 9.68 17.41 -3.40
C ALA A 416 10.14 16.12 -4.11
N ARG A 417 11.45 15.88 -4.22
CA ARG A 417 11.98 14.60 -4.74
C ARG A 417 11.57 13.43 -3.87
N GLN A 418 11.54 13.57 -2.55
CA GLN A 418 11.05 12.51 -1.64
C GLN A 418 9.57 12.21 -1.89
N PHE A 419 8.70 13.22 -2.02
CA PHE A 419 7.29 13.02 -2.37
C PHE A 419 7.13 12.29 -3.70
N LYS A 420 7.91 12.70 -4.71
CA LYS A 420 7.90 12.06 -6.03
C LYS A 420 8.43 10.62 -6.00
N SER A 421 9.38 10.31 -5.12
CA SER A 421 10.00 8.99 -5.03
C SER A 421 9.22 8.02 -4.14
N LEU A 422 8.30 8.50 -3.31
CA LEU A 422 7.56 7.66 -2.41
C LEU A 422 6.76 6.60 -3.19
N GLU A 423 6.98 5.36 -2.84
CA GLU A 423 6.11 4.23 -3.16
C GLU A 423 5.40 3.83 -1.86
N TRP A 424 4.12 4.23 -1.73
CA TRP A 424 3.33 3.96 -0.52
C TRP A 424 3.20 2.44 -0.32
N PRO A 425 3.51 1.90 0.87
CA PRO A 425 3.58 0.45 1.04
C PRO A 425 2.21 -0.22 0.87
N PHE A 426 2.21 -1.39 0.23
CA PHE A 426 1.08 -2.31 0.22
C PHE A 426 1.13 -3.23 1.45
N THR A 427 -0.03 -3.75 1.85
CA THR A 427 -0.15 -4.62 3.02
C THR A 427 0.59 -5.95 2.88
N ASP A 428 0.93 -6.36 1.66
CA ASP A 428 1.67 -7.59 1.34
C ASP A 428 3.19 -7.47 1.47
N GLU A 429 3.72 -6.26 1.70
CA GLU A 429 5.17 -6.04 1.72
C GLU A 429 5.87 -6.58 2.97
N ALA A 430 5.15 -6.70 4.08
CA ALA A 430 5.68 -7.17 5.36
C ALA A 430 4.65 -8.02 6.11
N ASP A 431 4.98 -8.54 7.29
CA ASP A 431 4.06 -9.32 8.11
C ASP A 431 2.92 -8.44 8.67
N ALA A 432 3.19 -7.14 8.86
CA ALA A 432 2.16 -6.11 9.07
C ALA A 432 2.58 -4.78 8.43
N VAL A 433 1.60 -4.01 7.95
CA VAL A 433 1.81 -2.63 7.50
C VAL A 433 0.83 -1.75 8.26
N ARG A 434 1.36 -0.91 9.15
CA ARG A 434 0.58 -0.04 10.02
C ARG A 434 0.73 1.41 9.57
N VAL A 435 -0.38 2.13 9.49
CA VAL A 435 -0.38 3.55 9.18
C VAL A 435 -0.29 4.34 10.47
N VAL A 436 0.77 5.13 10.60
CA VAL A 436 1.04 6.00 11.76
C VAL A 436 0.61 7.43 11.45
N GLU A 437 -0.20 8.03 12.32
CA GLU A 437 -0.70 9.39 12.17
C GLU A 437 -0.13 10.36 13.19
N LYS A 438 -0.12 11.63 12.77
CA LYS A 438 0.16 12.74 13.68
C LYS A 438 -1.11 13.03 14.48
N GLY A 439 -1.29 12.44 15.62
CA GLY A 439 -2.49 12.65 16.45
C GLY A 439 -3.08 11.38 17.04
N SER A 440 -2.76 10.19 16.50
CA SER A 440 -2.94 8.92 17.24
C SER A 440 -1.99 8.84 18.47
N PHE A 441 -1.60 10.00 18.92
CA PHE A 441 -0.55 10.32 19.87
C PHE A 441 -1.11 10.93 21.18
N SER A 442 -2.39 10.67 21.50
CA SER A 442 -2.98 11.00 22.78
C SER A 442 -3.14 9.78 23.66
#